data_de421df8cd63c8680c1a1f5027f42646
#
_entry.id   de421df8cd63c8680c1a1f5027f42646
#
_cell.length_a   1.000
_cell.length_b   1.000
_cell.length_c   1.000
_cell.angle_alpha   90.00
_cell.angle_beta   90.00
_cell.angle_gamma   90.00
#
_symmetry.space_group_name_H-M   'P 1'
#
loop_
_entity.id
_entity.type
_entity.pdbx_description
1 polymer ?
#
loop_
_entity_poly.entity_id
_entity_poly.type
_entity_poly.pdbx_seq_one_letter_code
_entity_poly.pdbx_strand_id
1 'polypeptide(L)'
;VYIDIHIPVHTHIWHMIHSGIHEELICELYPFMTSTKEIANRQIKKHLSQDNKYFFSKQNDNLMYCIYSVIKNTLDINDFNTDFNKISPILKQTAIEKCKSENGSRLKAIRQTKNEFMNSVFSMKNLDWEHFSGMCLYHDMVIILIKNKIAFIYGDIDIHPIKGYITINENDNYTCFEKQANINLDEFYVISNPLKPIRPISNYKLDDLKKICNNLNIDCESMKKTEMYAAICKEIAGA
;
A
#
# COMPACT_ATOMS: atom_id res chain seq x y z
N VAL A 1 48.16 -28.94 0.82
CA VAL A 1 47.66 -27.82 0.03
C VAL A 1 46.24 -27.55 0.52
N TYR A 2 46.09 -26.56 1.40
CA TYR A 2 44.75 -26.08 1.84
C TYR A 2 44.23 -25.13 0.77
N ILE A 3 43.13 -25.44 0.18
CA ILE A 3 42.39 -24.54 -0.71
C ILE A 3 41.41 -23.78 0.18
N ASP A 4 41.72 -22.53 0.47
CA ASP A 4 40.85 -21.59 1.14
C ASP A 4 39.71 -21.20 0.15
N ILE A 5 38.59 -21.88 0.24
CA ILE A 5 37.36 -21.49 -0.50
C ILE A 5 36.70 -20.40 0.33
N HIS A 6 37.01 -19.17 0.04
CA HIS A 6 36.30 -18.00 0.57
C HIS A 6 34.95 -17.90 -0.11
N ILE A 7 33.94 -18.65 0.39
CA ILE A 7 32.55 -18.47 0.00
C ILE A 7 32.01 -17.31 0.84
N PRO A 8 31.48 -16.24 0.22
CA PRO A 8 30.91 -15.13 0.98
C PRO A 8 29.76 -15.63 1.84
N VAL A 9 29.86 -15.44 3.14
CA VAL A 9 28.86 -15.85 4.16
C VAL A 9 27.44 -15.38 3.80
N HIS A 10 27.33 -14.30 3.06
CA HIS A 10 26.07 -13.73 2.58
C HIS A 10 25.27 -14.67 1.67
N THR A 11 25.91 -15.48 0.81
CA THR A 11 25.27 -16.42 -0.08
C THR A 11 24.76 -17.67 0.65
N HIS A 12 25.43 -18.10 1.69
CA HIS A 12 24.98 -19.24 2.48
C HIS A 12 23.78 -18.94 3.36
N ILE A 13 23.76 -17.79 4.01
CA ILE A 13 22.61 -17.35 4.83
C ILE A 13 21.38 -17.16 3.94
N TRP A 14 21.55 -16.59 2.74
CA TRP A 14 20.46 -16.41 1.77
C TRP A 14 19.88 -17.74 1.30
N HIS A 15 20.72 -18.72 1.05
CA HIS A 15 20.29 -20.08 0.64
C HIS A 15 19.59 -20.84 1.76
N MET A 16 19.99 -20.64 3.03
CA MET A 16 19.39 -21.30 4.19
C MET A 16 18.01 -20.71 4.53
N ILE A 17 17.83 -19.39 4.41
CA ILE A 17 16.54 -18.72 4.59
C ILE A 17 15.53 -19.18 3.52
N HIS A 18 15.97 -19.40 2.28
CA HIS A 18 15.14 -19.87 1.18
C HIS A 18 14.82 -21.37 1.23
N SER A 19 15.56 -22.15 2.01
CA SER A 19 15.31 -23.59 2.20
C SER A 19 14.37 -23.94 3.35
N GLY A 20 13.80 -22.93 4.02
CA GLY A 20 12.81 -23.15 5.09
C GLY A 20 13.39 -23.69 6.41
N ILE A 21 14.69 -23.48 6.66
CA ILE A 21 15.33 -23.87 7.92
C ILE A 21 14.95 -22.86 9.01
N HIS A 22 14.39 -23.33 10.11
CA HIS A 22 13.93 -22.52 11.25
C HIS A 22 15.10 -21.71 11.86
N GLU A 23 14.82 -20.47 12.33
CA GLU A 23 15.78 -19.53 12.94
C GLU A 23 16.58 -20.13 14.09
N GLU A 24 15.99 -21.02 14.87
CA GLU A 24 16.67 -21.74 15.96
C GLU A 24 17.85 -22.59 15.48
N LEU A 25 17.72 -23.26 14.35
CA LEU A 25 18.78 -24.07 13.75
C LEU A 25 19.96 -23.23 13.24
N ILE A 26 19.70 -22.02 12.76
CA ILE A 26 20.74 -21.08 12.32
C ILE A 26 21.56 -20.61 13.54
N CYS A 27 20.90 -20.36 14.67
CA CYS A 27 21.56 -19.98 15.92
C CYS A 27 22.41 -21.11 16.51
N GLU A 28 22.02 -22.38 16.36
CA GLU A 28 22.76 -23.55 16.85
C GLU A 28 23.95 -23.91 15.95
N LEU A 29 23.84 -23.69 14.63
CA LEU A 29 24.90 -24.07 13.68
C LEU A 29 26.10 -23.11 13.65
N TYR A 30 26.01 -21.91 14.23
CA TYR A 30 27.09 -20.90 14.23
C TYR A 30 27.54 -20.42 15.62
N PRO A 31 27.85 -21.31 16.58
CA PRO A 31 28.26 -20.90 17.93
C PRO A 31 29.64 -20.17 17.98
N PHE A 32 30.43 -20.20 16.89
CA PHE A 32 31.80 -19.70 16.88
C PHE A 32 32.01 -18.37 16.10
N MET A 33 30.99 -17.78 15.53
CA MET A 33 31.12 -16.53 14.78
C MET A 33 30.38 -15.37 15.47
N THR A 34 31.01 -14.83 16.53
CA THR A 34 30.44 -13.72 17.32
C THR A 34 30.13 -12.46 16.50
N SER A 35 30.96 -12.11 15.52
CA SER A 35 30.75 -10.95 14.65
C SER A 35 29.56 -11.13 13.68
N THR A 36 29.39 -12.34 13.16
CA THR A 36 28.27 -12.67 12.24
C THR A 36 26.95 -12.75 13.00
N LYS A 37 26.99 -13.22 14.25
CA LYS A 37 25.81 -13.27 15.13
C LYS A 37 25.32 -11.86 15.50
N GLU A 38 26.23 -10.89 15.70
CA GLU A 38 25.86 -9.50 15.93
C GLU A 38 25.25 -8.83 14.68
N ILE A 39 25.80 -9.12 13.50
CA ILE A 39 25.26 -8.58 12.24
C ILE A 39 23.90 -9.20 11.92
N ALA A 40 23.76 -10.52 12.05
CA ALA A 40 22.50 -11.22 11.88
C ALA A 40 21.46 -10.75 12.90
N ASN A 41 21.81 -10.65 14.20
CA ASN A 41 20.92 -10.10 15.22
C ASN A 41 20.57 -8.63 15.02
N ARG A 42 21.47 -7.80 14.46
CA ARG A 42 21.16 -6.42 14.09
C ARG A 42 20.21 -6.35 12.90
N GLN A 43 20.36 -7.23 11.92
CA GLN A 43 19.43 -7.32 10.77
C GLN A 43 18.09 -7.89 11.20
N ILE A 44 18.06 -8.95 11.99
CA ILE A 44 16.82 -9.53 12.57
C ILE A 44 16.13 -8.51 13.49
N LYS A 45 16.85 -7.81 14.39
CA LYS A 45 16.27 -6.73 15.19
C LYS A 45 15.76 -5.57 14.35
N LYS A 46 16.44 -5.23 13.25
CA LYS A 46 15.99 -4.18 12.34
C LYS A 46 14.73 -4.59 11.57
N HIS A 47 14.54 -5.88 11.29
CA HIS A 47 13.29 -6.41 10.74
C HIS A 47 12.19 -6.55 11.81
N LEU A 48 12.51 -7.03 13.01
CA LEU A 48 11.57 -7.19 14.11
C LEU A 48 11.13 -5.87 14.77
N SER A 49 11.92 -4.78 14.64
CA SER A 49 11.53 -3.46 15.16
C SER A 49 10.62 -2.66 14.21
N GLN A 50 10.21 -3.23 13.07
CA GLN A 50 9.28 -2.63 12.12
C GLN A 50 7.96 -3.41 12.09
N ASP A 51 7.41 -3.72 13.26
CA ASP A 51 6.26 -4.63 13.45
C ASP A 51 5.00 -4.32 12.62
N ASN A 52 4.94 -3.19 11.93
CA ASN A 52 3.77 -2.78 11.16
C ASN A 52 4.06 -2.26 9.75
N LYS A 53 5.32 -2.28 9.26
CA LYS A 53 5.71 -1.69 7.96
C LYS A 53 6.29 -2.71 6.98
N TYR A 54 5.81 -2.66 5.73
CA TYR A 54 6.35 -3.43 4.61
C TYR A 54 6.76 -2.54 3.46
N PHE A 55 7.87 -2.92 2.85
CA PHE A 55 8.38 -2.29 1.62
C PHE A 55 8.20 -3.25 0.46
N PHE A 56 7.41 -2.85 -0.53
CA PHE A 56 7.17 -3.63 -1.73
C PHE A 56 7.90 -3.01 -2.92
N SER A 57 8.56 -3.86 -3.73
CA SER A 57 9.12 -3.45 -5.00
C SER A 57 8.02 -3.06 -6.00
N LYS A 58 8.26 -2.05 -6.83
CA LYS A 58 7.33 -1.68 -7.94
C LYS A 58 7.09 -2.80 -8.96
N GLN A 59 7.94 -3.83 -8.99
CA GLN A 59 7.77 -4.97 -9.90
C GLN A 59 6.75 -6.00 -9.43
N ASN A 60 6.36 -5.94 -8.17
CA ASN A 60 5.37 -6.84 -7.57
C ASN A 60 3.98 -6.20 -7.59
N ASP A 61 2.92 -7.00 -7.43
CA ASP A 61 1.53 -6.53 -7.26
C ASP A 61 1.33 -5.96 -5.86
N ASN A 62 1.92 -4.79 -5.62
CA ASN A 62 1.99 -4.14 -4.30
C ASN A 62 0.62 -3.91 -3.68
N LEU A 63 -0.37 -3.56 -4.49
CA LEU A 63 -1.72 -3.28 -4.01
C LEU A 63 -2.43 -4.56 -3.56
N MET A 64 -2.26 -5.66 -4.28
CA MET A 64 -2.76 -6.96 -3.84
C MET A 64 -2.05 -7.47 -2.60
N TYR A 65 -0.75 -7.18 -2.44
CA TYR A 65 -0.02 -7.49 -1.20
C TYR A 65 -0.61 -6.75 0.01
N CYS A 66 -0.98 -5.48 -0.14
CA CYS A 66 -1.66 -4.74 0.94
C CYS A 66 -2.97 -5.42 1.35
N ILE A 67 -3.82 -5.79 0.38
CA ILE A 67 -5.08 -6.49 0.64
C ILE A 67 -4.83 -7.85 1.30
N TYR A 68 -3.89 -8.63 0.76
CA TYR A 68 -3.52 -9.93 1.30
C TYR A 68 -3.05 -9.83 2.76
N SER A 69 -2.15 -8.88 3.04
CA SER A 69 -1.62 -8.64 4.38
C SER A 69 -2.71 -8.34 5.41
N VAL A 70 -3.70 -7.51 5.02
CA VAL A 70 -4.84 -7.19 5.88
C VAL A 70 -5.70 -8.42 6.16
N ILE A 71 -6.03 -9.19 5.11
CA ILE A 71 -6.93 -10.35 5.21
C ILE A 71 -6.29 -11.49 6.01
N LYS A 72 -5.02 -11.77 5.77
CA LYS A 72 -4.28 -12.83 6.47
C LYS A 72 -3.77 -12.40 7.83
N ASN A 73 -3.90 -11.12 8.17
CA ASN A 73 -3.36 -10.54 9.39
C ASN A 73 -1.86 -10.81 9.58
N THR A 74 -1.14 -10.92 8.49
CA THR A 74 0.29 -11.19 8.46
C THR A 74 1.03 -10.07 7.77
N LEU A 75 2.25 -9.90 8.19
CA LEU A 75 3.25 -9.06 7.57
C LEU A 75 4.51 -9.91 7.29
N ASP A 76 4.45 -11.23 7.37
CA ASP A 76 5.59 -12.10 7.12
C ASP A 76 5.86 -12.20 5.61
N ILE A 77 7.07 -11.81 5.21
CA ILE A 77 7.55 -11.91 3.82
C ILE A 77 7.54 -13.36 3.32
N ASN A 78 7.76 -14.34 4.20
CA ASN A 78 7.76 -15.74 3.82
C ASN A 78 6.37 -16.23 3.40
N ASP A 79 5.33 -15.75 4.06
CA ASP A 79 3.94 -16.01 3.67
C ASP A 79 3.62 -15.44 2.28
N PHE A 80 4.22 -14.30 1.90
CA PHE A 80 4.04 -13.72 0.57
C PHE A 80 4.60 -14.60 -0.55
N ASN A 81 5.78 -15.19 -0.36
CA ASN A 81 6.45 -15.95 -1.41
C ASN A 81 5.81 -17.31 -1.67
N THR A 82 5.26 -17.94 -0.63
CA THR A 82 4.70 -19.30 -0.72
C THR A 82 3.23 -19.32 -1.09
N ASP A 83 2.43 -18.41 -0.55
CA ASP A 83 0.96 -18.47 -0.64
C ASP A 83 0.34 -17.39 -1.53
N PHE A 84 1.02 -16.25 -1.74
CA PHE A 84 0.45 -15.12 -2.48
C PHE A 84 -0.06 -15.50 -3.87
N ASN A 85 0.74 -16.25 -4.65
CA ASN A 85 0.36 -16.67 -6.01
C ASN A 85 -0.87 -17.57 -6.04
N LYS A 86 -1.15 -18.29 -4.95
CA LYS A 86 -2.35 -19.14 -4.80
C LYS A 86 -3.54 -18.32 -4.30
N ILE A 87 -3.30 -17.36 -3.42
CA ILE A 87 -4.37 -16.63 -2.71
C ILE A 87 -4.83 -15.40 -3.49
N SER A 88 -3.94 -14.70 -4.19
CA SER A 88 -4.30 -13.50 -4.98
C SER A 88 -5.45 -13.78 -5.98
N PRO A 89 -5.45 -14.86 -6.78
CA PRO A 89 -6.59 -15.18 -7.64
C PRO A 89 -7.89 -15.44 -6.85
N ILE A 90 -7.79 -16.07 -5.67
CA ILE A 90 -8.95 -16.34 -4.81
C ILE A 90 -9.55 -15.04 -4.29
N LEU A 91 -8.71 -14.08 -3.86
CA LEU A 91 -9.17 -12.77 -3.40
C LEU A 91 -9.86 -11.99 -4.53
N LYS A 92 -9.27 -11.99 -5.73
CA LYS A 92 -9.88 -11.39 -6.92
C LYS A 92 -11.25 -12.04 -7.23
N GLN A 93 -11.31 -13.36 -7.21
CA GLN A 93 -12.54 -14.10 -7.47
C GLN A 93 -13.61 -13.80 -6.40
N THR A 94 -13.23 -13.75 -5.12
CA THR A 94 -14.16 -13.41 -4.02
C THR A 94 -14.77 -12.02 -4.20
N ALA A 95 -13.97 -11.02 -4.58
CA ALA A 95 -14.46 -9.68 -4.86
C ALA A 95 -15.42 -9.64 -6.05
N ILE A 96 -15.12 -10.39 -7.12
CA ILE A 96 -15.97 -10.52 -8.31
C ILE A 96 -17.32 -11.19 -7.95
N GLU A 97 -17.31 -12.24 -7.14
CA GLU A 97 -18.52 -12.95 -6.70
C GLU A 97 -19.42 -12.06 -5.84
N LYS A 98 -18.85 -11.35 -4.87
CA LYS A 98 -19.58 -10.34 -4.09
C LYS A 98 -20.13 -9.23 -4.99
N CYS A 99 -19.34 -8.73 -5.95
CA CYS A 99 -19.79 -7.73 -6.92
C CYS A 99 -20.98 -8.23 -7.75
N LYS A 100 -20.96 -9.50 -8.18
CA LYS A 100 -22.08 -10.12 -8.92
C LYS A 100 -23.33 -10.23 -8.06
N SER A 101 -23.22 -10.76 -6.83
CA SER A 101 -24.33 -10.99 -5.93
C SER A 101 -25.04 -9.70 -5.52
N GLU A 102 -24.29 -8.63 -5.33
CA GLU A 102 -24.79 -7.30 -4.96
C GLU A 102 -25.11 -6.40 -6.18
N ASN A 103 -25.01 -6.94 -7.39
CA ASN A 103 -25.19 -6.22 -8.66
C ASN A 103 -24.35 -4.93 -8.76
N GLY A 104 -23.14 -4.93 -8.22
CA GLY A 104 -22.23 -3.79 -8.26
C GLY A 104 -22.68 -2.58 -7.43
N SER A 105 -23.58 -2.77 -6.45
CA SER A 105 -24.17 -1.66 -5.69
C SER A 105 -23.14 -0.79 -4.99
N ARG A 106 -22.09 -1.41 -4.39
CA ARG A 106 -21.01 -0.69 -3.68
C ARG A 106 -20.14 0.16 -4.61
N LEU A 107 -19.99 -0.24 -5.88
CA LEU A 107 -19.18 0.51 -6.86
C LEU A 107 -19.75 1.88 -7.21
N LYS A 108 -21.06 2.12 -6.93
CA LYS A 108 -21.69 3.43 -7.15
C LYS A 108 -21.02 4.54 -6.34
N ALA A 109 -20.57 4.24 -5.13
CA ALA A 109 -19.88 5.20 -4.27
C ALA A 109 -18.58 5.73 -4.92
N ILE A 110 -17.85 4.85 -5.61
CA ILE A 110 -16.61 5.19 -6.33
C ILE A 110 -16.83 5.48 -7.82
N ARG A 111 -18.10 5.46 -8.28
CA ARG A 111 -18.51 5.72 -9.68
C ARG A 111 -17.89 4.79 -10.71
N GLN A 112 -17.63 3.55 -10.32
CA GLN A 112 -17.16 2.48 -11.19
C GLN A 112 -18.32 1.58 -11.61
N THR A 113 -18.29 1.05 -12.85
CA THR A 113 -19.32 0.13 -13.31
C THR A 113 -18.98 -1.31 -12.94
N LYS A 114 -20.02 -2.14 -12.75
CA LYS A 114 -19.88 -3.56 -12.44
C LYS A 114 -19.03 -4.30 -13.50
N ASN A 115 -19.35 -4.09 -14.78
CA ASN A 115 -18.67 -4.81 -15.87
C ASN A 115 -17.21 -4.41 -16.00
N GLU A 116 -16.93 -3.11 -15.88
CA GLU A 116 -15.58 -2.57 -15.89
C GLU A 116 -14.73 -3.18 -14.76
N PHE A 117 -15.23 -3.10 -13.53
CA PHE A 117 -14.54 -3.69 -12.38
C PHE A 117 -14.27 -5.18 -12.56
N MET A 118 -15.30 -5.98 -12.89
CA MET A 118 -15.14 -7.43 -13.01
C MET A 118 -14.16 -7.84 -14.11
N ASN A 119 -14.28 -7.24 -15.30
CA ASN A 119 -13.44 -7.58 -16.44
C ASN A 119 -11.98 -7.21 -16.18
N SER A 120 -11.76 -6.03 -15.62
CA SER A 120 -10.41 -5.54 -15.33
C SER A 120 -9.74 -6.34 -14.22
N VAL A 121 -10.40 -6.54 -13.08
CA VAL A 121 -9.82 -7.31 -11.96
C VAL A 121 -9.51 -8.75 -12.37
N PHE A 122 -10.35 -9.35 -13.23
CA PHE A 122 -10.11 -10.70 -13.73
C PHE A 122 -8.90 -10.80 -14.67
N SER A 123 -8.75 -9.84 -15.58
CA SER A 123 -7.71 -9.86 -16.62
C SER A 123 -6.35 -9.30 -16.16
N MET A 124 -6.32 -8.48 -15.10
CA MET A 124 -5.10 -7.83 -14.64
C MET A 124 -4.11 -8.80 -14.02
N LYS A 125 -2.85 -8.72 -14.46
CA LYS A 125 -1.73 -9.35 -13.78
C LYS A 125 -1.46 -8.67 -12.44
N ASN A 126 -1.36 -7.34 -12.45
CA ASN A 126 -1.14 -6.50 -11.29
C ASN A 126 -2.33 -5.57 -11.11
N LEU A 127 -2.78 -5.39 -9.87
CA LEU A 127 -3.87 -4.47 -9.53
C LEU A 127 -3.41 -3.02 -9.71
N ASP A 128 -4.22 -2.21 -10.36
CA ASP A 128 -3.99 -0.77 -10.47
C ASP A 128 -4.78 0.03 -9.40
N TRP A 129 -4.47 1.32 -9.29
CA TRP A 129 -5.12 2.22 -8.33
C TRP A 129 -6.62 2.41 -8.63
N GLU A 130 -7.02 2.32 -9.90
CA GLU A 130 -8.41 2.50 -10.30
C GLU A 130 -9.32 1.41 -9.73
N HIS A 131 -8.84 0.15 -9.74
CA HIS A 131 -9.61 -1.00 -9.27
C HIS A 131 -9.34 -1.35 -7.81
N PHE A 132 -8.29 -0.78 -7.21
CA PHE A 132 -7.94 -1.01 -5.81
C PHE A 132 -9.06 -0.59 -4.85
N SER A 133 -9.73 0.54 -5.13
CA SER A 133 -10.87 1.00 -4.32
C SER A 133 -12.02 -0.01 -4.32
N GLY A 134 -12.35 -0.58 -5.47
CA GLY A 134 -13.36 -1.64 -5.58
C GLY A 134 -12.97 -2.91 -4.83
N MET A 135 -11.69 -3.30 -4.90
CA MET A 135 -11.19 -4.43 -4.12
C MET A 135 -11.30 -4.16 -2.61
N CYS A 136 -10.94 -2.97 -2.13
CA CYS A 136 -11.12 -2.59 -0.72
C CYS A 136 -12.58 -2.66 -0.28
N LEU A 137 -13.52 -2.16 -1.10
CA LEU A 137 -14.96 -2.20 -0.83
C LEU A 137 -15.47 -3.64 -0.66
N TYR A 138 -15.09 -4.55 -1.56
CA TYR A 138 -15.58 -5.94 -1.51
C TYR A 138 -14.84 -6.82 -0.50
N HIS A 139 -13.75 -6.33 0.07
CA HIS A 139 -13.06 -6.95 1.20
C HIS A 139 -13.35 -6.26 2.55
N ASP A 140 -14.35 -5.36 2.58
CA ASP A 140 -14.84 -4.71 3.81
C ASP A 140 -13.73 -3.99 4.59
N MET A 141 -12.90 -3.20 3.87
CA MET A 141 -11.76 -2.49 4.44
C MET A 141 -11.55 -1.12 3.81
N VAL A 142 -10.82 -0.27 4.55
CA VAL A 142 -10.27 0.99 4.05
C VAL A 142 -8.75 0.94 4.14
N ILE A 143 -8.10 1.32 3.04
CA ILE A 143 -6.66 1.56 2.99
C ILE A 143 -6.44 3.00 2.50
N ILE A 144 -5.53 3.73 3.14
CA ILE A 144 -5.27 5.13 2.86
C ILE A 144 -3.88 5.28 2.25
N LEU A 145 -3.81 5.86 1.05
CA LEU A 145 -2.55 6.28 0.45
C LEU A 145 -2.25 7.71 0.90
N ILE A 146 -1.07 7.90 1.48
CA ILE A 146 -0.56 9.22 1.84
C ILE A 146 0.57 9.58 0.88
N LYS A 147 0.39 10.70 0.20
CA LYS A 147 1.42 11.30 -0.62
C LYS A 147 1.44 12.81 -0.39
N ASN A 148 2.58 13.34 0.00
CA ASN A 148 2.72 14.75 0.40
C ASN A 148 1.72 15.13 1.50
N LYS A 149 0.87 16.14 1.27
CA LYS A 149 -0.21 16.61 2.16
C LYS A 149 -1.58 16.07 1.77
N ILE A 150 -1.64 14.99 0.96
CA ILE A 150 -2.88 14.42 0.44
C ILE A 150 -3.06 12.99 0.98
N ALA A 151 -4.26 12.70 1.46
CA ALA A 151 -4.69 11.38 1.87
C ALA A 151 -5.78 10.87 0.91
N PHE A 152 -5.47 9.86 0.10
CA PHE A 152 -6.42 9.21 -0.80
C PHE A 152 -7.05 8.02 -0.09
N ILE A 153 -8.38 8.01 0.05
CA ILE A 153 -9.12 6.94 0.71
C ILE A 153 -9.57 5.91 -0.32
N TYR A 154 -9.15 4.66 -0.14
CA TYR A 154 -9.58 3.51 -0.92
C TYR A 154 -10.51 2.63 -0.08
N GLY A 155 -11.74 2.46 -0.53
CA GLY A 155 -12.83 1.85 0.22
C GLY A 155 -13.86 2.88 0.69
N ASP A 156 -14.70 2.51 1.65
CA ASP A 156 -15.74 3.37 2.23
C ASP A 156 -15.47 3.55 3.74
N ILE A 157 -14.97 4.74 4.09
CA ILE A 157 -14.56 5.06 5.48
C ILE A 157 -15.76 5.22 6.43
N ASP A 158 -16.95 5.49 5.89
CA ASP A 158 -18.17 5.64 6.69
C ASP A 158 -18.71 4.27 7.12
N ILE A 159 -18.39 3.21 6.37
CA ILE A 159 -18.91 1.85 6.60
C ILE A 159 -17.81 0.93 7.15
N HIS A 160 -16.58 1.04 6.65
CA HIS A 160 -15.52 0.08 6.93
C HIS A 160 -14.35 0.68 7.73
N PRO A 161 -13.70 -0.12 8.59
CA PRO A 161 -12.56 0.36 9.36
C PRO A 161 -11.32 0.57 8.49
N ILE A 162 -10.49 1.53 8.87
CA ILE A 162 -9.15 1.71 8.32
C ILE A 162 -8.28 0.51 8.76
N LYS A 163 -7.69 -0.17 7.78
CA LYS A 163 -6.87 -1.37 8.00
C LYS A 163 -5.39 -1.16 7.68
N GLY A 164 -5.04 -0.08 7.00
CA GLY A 164 -3.65 0.19 6.67
C GLY A 164 -3.44 1.51 5.96
N TYR A 165 -2.17 1.88 5.86
CA TYR A 165 -1.71 3.09 5.20
C TYR A 165 -0.62 2.72 4.20
N ILE A 166 -0.62 3.39 3.06
CA ILE A 166 0.39 3.25 2.02
C ILE A 166 1.12 4.58 1.90
N THR A 167 2.45 4.53 1.87
CA THR A 167 3.30 5.65 1.48
C THR A 167 4.18 5.21 0.32
N ILE A 168 4.43 6.10 -0.63
CA ILE A 168 5.30 5.83 -1.77
C ILE A 168 6.59 6.61 -1.57
N ASN A 169 7.71 5.90 -1.54
CA ASN A 169 9.02 6.52 -1.55
C ASN A 169 9.45 6.73 -3.02
N GLU A 170 9.43 7.98 -3.47
CA GLU A 170 9.76 8.32 -4.85
C GLU A 170 11.23 8.05 -5.21
N ASN A 171 12.14 8.20 -4.24
CA ASN A 171 13.56 7.99 -4.45
C ASN A 171 13.93 6.52 -4.62
N ASP A 172 13.28 5.63 -3.87
CA ASP A 172 13.64 4.21 -3.83
C ASP A 172 12.71 3.31 -4.64
N ASN A 173 11.69 3.88 -5.27
CA ASN A 173 10.68 3.12 -6.02
C ASN A 173 9.95 2.02 -5.20
N TYR A 174 9.87 2.17 -3.90
CA TYR A 174 9.18 1.24 -3.01
C TYR A 174 7.86 1.81 -2.53
N THR A 175 6.85 0.92 -2.43
CA THR A 175 5.62 1.18 -1.69
C THR A 175 5.80 0.67 -0.27
N CYS A 176 5.63 1.53 0.71
CA CYS A 176 5.62 1.17 2.11
C CYS A 176 4.16 1.00 2.57
N PHE A 177 3.82 -0.17 3.11
CA PHE A 177 2.53 -0.44 3.73
C PHE A 177 2.69 -0.53 5.25
N GLU A 178 1.88 0.20 5.99
CA GLU A 178 1.85 0.18 7.44
C GLU A 178 0.44 -0.17 7.93
N LYS A 179 0.32 -1.23 8.72
CA LYS A 179 -0.96 -1.81 9.09
C LYS A 179 -1.71 -1.03 10.17
N GLN A 180 -1.00 -0.42 11.09
CA GLN A 180 -1.58 0.29 12.23
C GLN A 180 -0.78 1.56 12.51
N ALA A 181 -1.04 2.62 11.76
CA ALA A 181 -0.44 3.92 12.01
C ALA A 181 -1.43 4.84 12.74
N ASN A 182 -0.95 5.58 13.73
CA ASN A 182 -1.70 6.68 14.34
C ASN A 182 -1.52 7.95 13.48
N ILE A 183 -2.23 8.01 12.36
CA ILE A 183 -2.19 9.15 11.46
C ILE A 183 -3.42 10.02 11.73
N ASN A 184 -3.17 11.30 12.02
CA ASN A 184 -4.23 12.30 12.13
C ASN A 184 -4.61 12.78 10.73
N LEU A 185 -5.78 12.38 10.24
CA LEU A 185 -6.25 12.76 8.91
C LEU A 185 -6.59 14.26 8.79
N ASP A 186 -6.81 14.97 9.91
CA ASP A 186 -7.09 16.40 9.88
C ASP A 186 -5.90 17.24 9.38
N GLU A 187 -4.70 16.65 9.36
CA GLU A 187 -3.48 17.29 8.84
C GLU A 187 -3.33 17.19 7.32
N PHE A 188 -4.25 16.48 6.66
CA PHE A 188 -4.17 16.19 5.23
C PHE A 188 -5.39 16.74 4.49
N TYR A 189 -5.21 17.01 3.20
CA TYR A 189 -6.33 17.18 2.30
C TYR A 189 -6.86 15.79 1.92
N VAL A 190 -8.05 15.45 2.43
CA VAL A 190 -8.64 14.12 2.30
C VAL A 190 -9.43 14.01 0.99
N ILE A 191 -9.08 13.03 0.16
CA ILE A 191 -9.76 12.68 -1.09
C ILE A 191 -10.49 11.35 -0.90
N SER A 192 -11.81 11.41 -0.74
CA SER A 192 -12.67 10.24 -0.53
C SER A 192 -12.94 9.45 -1.82
N ASN A 193 -12.73 10.04 -2.98
CA ASN A 193 -12.86 9.35 -4.27
C ASN A 193 -11.62 9.61 -5.14
N PRO A 194 -10.62 8.72 -5.10
CA PRO A 194 -9.39 8.87 -5.89
C PRO A 194 -9.61 8.95 -7.40
N LEU A 195 -10.69 8.38 -7.94
CA LEU A 195 -11.01 8.46 -9.37
C LEU A 195 -11.57 9.83 -9.79
N LYS A 196 -12.08 10.61 -8.82
CA LYS A 196 -12.57 11.98 -9.03
C LYS A 196 -12.10 12.85 -7.87
N PRO A 197 -10.81 13.12 -7.80
CA PRO A 197 -10.19 13.73 -6.62
C PRO A 197 -10.63 15.18 -6.37
N ILE A 198 -11.09 15.88 -7.41
CA ILE A 198 -11.58 17.25 -7.30
C ILE A 198 -12.90 17.41 -8.06
N ARG A 199 -13.81 18.22 -7.51
CA ARG A 199 -15.08 18.57 -8.17
C ARG A 199 -14.85 19.72 -9.15
N PRO A 200 -15.79 19.97 -10.08
CA PRO A 200 -15.73 21.15 -10.95
C PRO A 200 -15.63 22.47 -10.15
N ILE A 201 -14.93 23.45 -10.67
CA ILE A 201 -14.66 24.74 -10.02
C ILE A 201 -15.95 25.46 -9.55
N SER A 202 -17.07 25.24 -10.25
CA SER A 202 -18.37 25.81 -9.90
C SER A 202 -18.89 25.36 -8.52
N ASN A 203 -18.42 24.21 -8.04
CA ASN A 203 -18.85 23.62 -6.77
C ASN A 203 -18.13 24.20 -5.54
N TYR A 204 -17.15 25.06 -5.76
CA TYR A 204 -16.37 25.66 -4.68
C TYR A 204 -16.65 27.15 -4.54
N LYS A 205 -16.77 27.64 -3.30
CA LYS A 205 -16.65 29.05 -2.99
C LYS A 205 -15.17 29.44 -2.94
N LEU A 206 -14.87 30.72 -3.00
CA LEU A 206 -13.49 31.22 -2.92
C LEU A 206 -12.80 30.77 -1.62
N ASP A 207 -13.54 30.86 -0.51
CA ASP A 207 -13.01 30.48 0.80
C ASP A 207 -12.75 28.98 0.94
N ASP A 208 -13.50 28.13 0.23
CA ASP A 208 -13.25 26.68 0.18
C ASP A 208 -11.91 26.39 -0.51
N LEU A 209 -11.65 27.06 -1.65
CA LEU A 209 -10.38 26.91 -2.36
C LEU A 209 -9.19 27.45 -1.55
N LYS A 210 -9.35 28.57 -0.84
CA LYS A 210 -8.31 29.07 0.06
C LYS A 210 -7.98 28.07 1.17
N LYS A 211 -8.99 27.44 1.78
CA LYS A 211 -8.76 26.39 2.77
C LYS A 211 -7.99 25.21 2.20
N ILE A 212 -8.36 24.75 0.98
CA ILE A 212 -7.66 23.66 0.31
C ILE A 212 -6.21 24.06 0.00
N CYS A 213 -5.97 25.27 -0.52
CA CYS A 213 -4.62 25.76 -0.77
C CYS A 213 -3.77 25.77 0.51
N ASN A 214 -4.33 26.24 1.62
CA ASN A 214 -3.63 26.25 2.91
C ASN A 214 -3.28 24.83 3.37
N ASN A 215 -4.20 23.88 3.27
CA ASN A 215 -3.95 22.47 3.63
C ASN A 215 -2.85 21.85 2.75
N LEU A 216 -2.78 22.24 1.48
CA LEU A 216 -1.76 21.78 0.54
C LEU A 216 -0.46 22.59 0.57
N ASN A 217 -0.36 23.61 1.45
CA ASN A 217 0.75 24.56 1.52
C ASN A 217 0.98 25.34 0.20
N ILE A 218 -0.09 25.65 -0.54
CA ILE A 218 -0.05 26.46 -1.75
C ILE A 218 -0.24 27.93 -1.35
N ASP A 219 0.72 28.79 -1.68
CA ASP A 219 0.56 30.24 -1.52
C ASP A 219 -0.49 30.76 -2.49
N CYS A 220 -1.61 31.23 -1.96
CA CYS A 220 -2.76 31.67 -2.75
C CYS A 220 -3.23 33.09 -2.44
N GLU A 221 -2.45 33.90 -1.70
CA GLU A 221 -2.90 35.24 -1.22
C GLU A 221 -3.30 36.17 -2.36
N SER A 222 -2.56 36.15 -3.47
CA SER A 222 -2.80 37.00 -4.64
C SER A 222 -3.58 36.32 -5.77
N MET A 223 -3.96 35.03 -5.61
CA MET A 223 -4.55 34.25 -6.68
C MET A 223 -6.05 34.49 -6.86
N LYS A 224 -6.49 34.52 -8.13
CA LYS A 224 -7.92 34.44 -8.47
C LYS A 224 -8.45 33.03 -8.27
N LYS A 225 -9.77 32.88 -8.17
CA LYS A 225 -10.46 31.58 -8.02
C LYS A 225 -9.99 30.53 -9.02
N THR A 226 -9.83 30.91 -10.29
CA THR A 226 -9.38 30.01 -11.37
C THR A 226 -7.94 29.57 -11.21
N GLU A 227 -7.08 30.46 -10.73
CA GLU A 227 -5.66 30.20 -10.52
C GLU A 227 -5.47 29.25 -9.32
N MET A 228 -6.18 29.50 -8.22
CA MET A 228 -6.19 28.58 -7.06
C MET A 228 -6.64 27.17 -7.47
N TYR A 229 -7.74 27.09 -8.23
CA TYR A 229 -8.25 25.80 -8.69
C TYR A 229 -7.24 25.07 -9.58
N ALA A 230 -6.59 25.78 -10.50
CA ALA A 230 -5.55 25.19 -11.34
C ALA A 230 -4.33 24.72 -10.54
N ALA A 231 -3.90 25.50 -9.54
CA ALA A 231 -2.80 25.12 -8.65
C ALA A 231 -3.15 23.87 -7.82
N ILE A 232 -4.36 23.78 -7.27
CA ILE A 232 -4.84 22.61 -6.55
C ILE A 232 -4.88 21.38 -7.46
N CYS A 233 -5.43 21.51 -8.70
CA CYS A 233 -5.44 20.42 -9.66
C CYS A 233 -4.04 19.91 -10.00
N LYS A 234 -3.06 20.83 -10.15
CA LYS A 234 -1.67 20.49 -10.43
C LYS A 234 -1.04 19.71 -9.28
N GLU A 235 -1.26 20.16 -8.05
CA GLU A 235 -0.73 19.48 -6.85
C GLU A 235 -1.31 18.07 -6.70
N ILE A 236 -2.62 17.93 -6.88
CA ILE A 236 -3.30 16.62 -6.83
C ILE A 236 -2.83 15.69 -7.96
N ALA A 237 -2.60 16.21 -9.17
CA ALA A 237 -2.11 15.41 -10.29
C ALA A 237 -0.65 15.00 -10.15
N GLY A 238 0.17 15.77 -9.41
CA GLY A 238 1.55 15.44 -9.07
C GLY A 238 1.68 14.52 -7.86
N ALA A 239 0.60 14.36 -7.11
CA ALA A 239 0.52 13.43 -6.02
C ALA A 239 0.03 12.05 -6.52
#